data_db90dfc0f34b9b5ac929f354beadfd93
#
_entry.id   db90dfc0f34b9b5ac929f354beadfd93
#
_cell.length_a   1.000
_cell.length_b   1.000
_cell.length_c   1.000
_cell.angle_alpha   90.00
_cell.angle_beta   90.00
_cell.angle_gamma   90.00
#
_symmetry.space_group_name_H-M   'P 1'
#
loop_
_entity.id
_entity.type
_entity.pdbx_description
1 polymer ?
#
loop_
_entity_poly.entity_id
_entity_poly.type
_entity_poly.pdbx_seq_one_letter_code
_entity_poly.pdbx_strand_id
1 'polypeptide(L)'
;MDPLEPFAQAATDANRALVEGNTVRLEKDTSETDRYGRLLRYVWVGDTMVNLELVKRGLAEAKAYPPDIRYQQQLDAAEDQAKEAGLGMWGR
;
A
#
# COMPACT_ATOMS: atom_id res chain seq x y z
N MET A 1 -2.76 -22.55 -5.44
CA MET A 1 -2.31 -21.22 -5.90
C MET A 1 -3.12 -20.13 -5.20
N ASP A 2 -2.44 -19.13 -4.68
CA ASP A 2 -3.07 -17.97 -4.08
C ASP A 2 -3.80 -17.18 -5.18
N PRO A 3 -5.11 -16.92 -5.06
CA PRO A 3 -5.84 -16.16 -6.07
C PRO A 3 -5.34 -14.72 -6.23
N LEU A 4 -4.58 -14.19 -5.26
CA LEU A 4 -4.01 -12.84 -5.35
C LEU A 4 -2.60 -12.83 -5.91
N GLU A 5 -2.04 -13.98 -6.25
CA GLU A 5 -0.66 -14.09 -6.72
C GLU A 5 -0.37 -13.23 -7.95
N PRO A 6 -1.24 -13.18 -8.99
CA PRO A 6 -0.98 -12.30 -10.13
C PRO A 6 -0.92 -10.82 -9.75
N PHE A 7 -1.70 -10.42 -8.75
CA PHE A 7 -1.71 -9.03 -8.28
C PHE A 7 -0.52 -8.75 -7.37
N ALA A 8 0.02 -9.77 -6.69
CA ALA A 8 1.23 -9.60 -5.90
C ALA A 8 2.40 -9.22 -6.81
N GLN A 9 2.52 -9.84 -8.00
CA GLN A 9 3.55 -9.47 -8.95
C GLN A 9 3.31 -8.07 -9.50
N ALA A 10 2.07 -7.74 -9.83
CA ALA A 10 1.71 -6.40 -10.31
C ALA A 10 2.02 -5.33 -9.25
N ALA A 11 1.75 -5.62 -7.98
CA ALA A 11 2.05 -4.72 -6.88
C ALA A 11 3.56 -4.52 -6.75
N THR A 12 4.35 -5.57 -6.86
CA THR A 12 5.80 -5.50 -6.81
C THR A 12 6.34 -4.64 -7.96
N ASP A 13 5.83 -4.84 -9.16
CA ASP A 13 6.25 -4.08 -10.33
C ASP A 13 5.87 -2.61 -10.21
N ALA A 14 4.66 -2.32 -9.74
CA ALA A 14 4.20 -0.95 -9.53
C ALA A 14 5.04 -0.26 -8.45
N ASN A 15 5.32 -0.95 -7.35
CA ASN A 15 6.15 -0.41 -6.27
C ASN A 15 7.54 -0.06 -6.81
N ARG A 16 8.14 -0.96 -7.59
CA ARG A 16 9.45 -0.72 -8.20
C ARG A 16 9.41 0.50 -9.11
N ALA A 17 8.38 0.61 -9.96
CA ALA A 17 8.25 1.73 -10.89
C ALA A 17 8.11 3.06 -10.16
N LEU A 18 7.44 3.06 -9.00
CA LEU A 18 7.25 4.28 -8.22
C LEU A 18 8.52 4.71 -7.48
N VAL A 19 9.35 3.77 -7.04
CA VAL A 19 10.50 4.10 -6.18
C VAL A 19 11.84 4.07 -6.91
N GLU A 20 11.96 3.32 -8.00
CA GLU A 20 13.23 3.15 -8.71
C GLU A 20 13.69 4.48 -9.28
N GLY A 21 14.96 4.83 -9.02
CA GLY A 21 15.55 6.06 -9.49
C GLY A 21 15.13 7.30 -8.69
N ASN A 22 14.36 7.13 -7.64
CA ASN A 22 13.88 8.24 -6.82
C ASN A 22 14.44 8.17 -5.40
N THR A 23 14.53 9.33 -4.75
CA THR A 23 14.84 9.39 -3.33
C THR A 23 13.57 9.02 -2.55
N VAL A 24 13.69 8.05 -1.65
CA VAL A 24 12.58 7.54 -0.87
C VAL A 24 12.70 8.01 0.56
N ARG A 25 11.59 8.51 1.13
CA ARG A 25 11.50 8.85 2.54
C ARG A 25 10.63 7.80 3.24
N LEU A 26 11.13 7.25 4.35
CA LEU A 26 10.39 6.28 5.15
C LEU A 26 9.88 6.97 6.41
N GLU A 27 8.59 6.88 6.63
CA GLU A 27 7.95 7.49 7.79
C GLU A 27 7.44 6.41 8.75
N LYS A 28 7.85 6.50 10.01
CA LYS A 28 7.36 5.60 11.06
C LYS A 28 6.07 6.17 11.64
N ASP A 29 5.11 5.31 11.95
CA ASP A 29 3.97 5.67 12.77
C ASP A 29 4.32 5.43 14.24
N THR A 30 3.48 4.71 15.00
CA THR A 30 3.72 4.45 16.43
C THR A 30 4.69 3.29 16.64
N SER A 31 4.51 2.20 15.91
CA SER A 31 5.31 0.98 16.08
C SER A 31 6.46 0.90 15.10
N GLU A 32 7.57 0.29 15.52
CA GLU A 32 8.72 0.03 14.67
C GLU A 32 8.43 -1.11 13.70
N THR A 33 7.88 -2.20 14.23
CA THR A 33 7.65 -3.43 13.49
C THR A 33 6.28 -4.00 13.82
N ASP A 34 5.79 -4.90 12.94
CA ASP A 34 4.60 -5.68 13.25
C ASP A 34 4.99 -6.87 14.14
N ARG A 35 4.00 -7.73 14.47
CA ARG A 35 4.23 -8.87 15.36
C ARG A 35 5.16 -9.93 14.75
N TYR A 36 5.44 -9.84 13.46
CA TYR A 36 6.35 -10.76 12.76
C TYR A 36 7.72 -10.15 12.54
N GLY A 37 8.00 -8.98 13.12
CA GLY A 37 9.28 -8.31 12.98
C GLY A 37 9.48 -7.54 11.68
N ARG A 38 8.43 -7.39 10.87
CA ARG A 38 8.52 -6.61 9.63
C ARG A 38 8.39 -5.13 9.94
N LEU A 39 9.18 -4.31 9.25
CA LEU A 39 9.14 -2.85 9.43
C LEU A 39 7.79 -2.29 8.98
N LEU A 40 7.21 -1.43 9.81
CA LEU A 40 5.98 -0.72 9.51
C LEU A 40 6.33 0.71 9.14
N ARG A 41 6.33 1.00 7.85
CA ARG A 41 6.71 2.32 7.33
C ARG A 41 5.75 2.76 6.24
N TYR A 42 5.54 4.08 6.18
CA TYR A 42 4.92 4.71 5.02
C TYR A 42 6.04 5.15 4.10
N VAL A 43 5.94 4.80 2.84
CA VAL A 43 6.97 5.07 1.85
C VAL A 43 6.54 6.26 1.01
N TRP A 44 7.38 7.30 0.98
CA TRP A 44 7.10 8.54 0.25
C TRP A 44 8.13 8.75 -0.85
N VAL A 45 7.64 9.14 -2.02
CA VAL A 45 8.46 9.65 -3.11
C VAL A 45 7.91 11.04 -3.40
N GLY A 46 8.63 12.09 -2.98
CA GLY A 46 8.09 13.44 -3.03
C GLY A 46 6.82 13.54 -2.19
N ASP A 47 5.74 14.01 -2.81
CA ASP A 47 4.45 14.15 -2.15
C ASP A 47 3.55 12.92 -2.31
N THR A 48 4.07 11.85 -2.92
CA THR A 48 3.30 10.64 -3.18
C THR A 48 3.61 9.58 -2.12
N MET A 49 2.58 9.14 -1.39
CA MET A 49 2.71 7.98 -0.50
C MET A 49 2.50 6.72 -1.33
N VAL A 50 3.55 5.92 -1.48
CA VAL A 50 3.52 4.71 -2.32
C VAL A 50 2.46 3.71 -1.83
N ASN A 51 2.34 3.54 -0.52
CA ASN A 51 1.33 2.67 0.08
C ASN A 51 -0.08 3.03 -0.41
N LEU A 52 -0.39 4.33 -0.35
CA LEU A 52 -1.70 4.83 -0.77
C LEU A 52 -1.91 4.65 -2.27
N GLU A 53 -0.87 4.91 -3.06
CA GLU A 53 -0.95 4.75 -4.51
C GLU A 53 -1.24 3.31 -4.90
N LEU A 54 -0.62 2.34 -4.24
CA LEU A 54 -0.88 0.93 -4.49
C LEU A 54 -2.32 0.55 -4.15
N VAL A 55 -2.85 1.08 -3.04
CA VAL A 55 -4.25 0.84 -2.66
C VAL A 55 -5.20 1.45 -3.69
N LYS A 56 -4.91 2.67 -4.16
CA LYS A 56 -5.72 3.35 -5.19
C LYS A 56 -5.81 2.54 -6.47
N ARG A 57 -4.76 1.83 -6.83
CA ARG A 57 -4.70 1.03 -8.05
C ARG A 57 -5.30 -0.37 -7.88
N GLY A 58 -5.74 -0.71 -6.66
CA GLY A 58 -6.27 -2.02 -6.36
C GLY A 58 -5.20 -3.10 -6.28
N LEU A 59 -3.96 -2.71 -5.98
CA LEU A 59 -2.82 -3.64 -5.90
C LEU A 59 -2.41 -3.95 -4.47
N ALA A 60 -3.08 -3.34 -3.49
CA ALA A 60 -2.84 -3.59 -2.07
C ALA A 60 -4.14 -3.38 -1.30
N GLU A 61 -4.26 -4.03 -0.16
CA GLU A 61 -5.39 -3.86 0.75
C GLU A 61 -5.03 -2.85 1.83
N ALA A 62 -6.05 -2.08 2.28
CA ALA A 62 -5.89 -1.11 3.37
C ALA A 62 -6.11 -1.81 4.70
N LYS A 63 -5.07 -2.46 5.23
CA LYS A 63 -5.15 -3.17 6.51
C LYS A 63 -4.80 -2.24 7.66
N ALA A 64 -5.59 -2.30 8.74
CA ALA A 64 -5.33 -1.54 9.94
C ALA A 64 -4.43 -2.33 10.88
N TYR A 65 -3.43 -1.66 11.44
CA TYR A 65 -2.51 -2.22 12.43
C TYR A 65 -2.44 -1.29 13.64
N PRO A 66 -3.52 -1.22 14.47
CA PRO A 66 -3.48 -0.32 15.62
C PRO A 66 -2.29 -0.62 16.53
N PRO A 67 -1.63 0.40 17.09
CA PRO A 67 -1.98 1.82 17.03
C PRO A 67 -1.47 2.58 15.80
N ASP A 68 -0.99 1.90 14.76
CA ASP A 68 -0.38 2.50 13.57
C ASP A 68 -1.46 2.84 12.54
N ILE A 69 -2.25 3.89 12.82
CA ILE A 69 -3.43 4.25 12.03
C ILE A 69 -3.41 5.68 11.51
N ARG A 70 -2.20 6.29 11.44
CA ARG A 70 -2.08 7.70 11.03
C ARG A 70 -2.79 8.02 9.72
N TYR A 71 -2.65 7.16 8.72
CA TYR A 71 -3.23 7.37 7.40
C TYR A 71 -4.35 6.39 7.08
N GLN A 72 -4.90 5.72 8.10
CA GLN A 72 -5.87 4.64 7.89
C GLN A 72 -7.12 5.13 7.18
N GLN A 73 -7.60 6.33 7.52
CA GLN A 73 -8.80 6.90 6.91
C GLN A 73 -8.61 7.10 5.40
N GLN A 74 -7.45 7.62 5.00
CA GLN A 74 -7.14 7.84 3.60
C GLN A 74 -6.97 6.50 2.86
N LEU A 75 -6.34 5.52 3.50
CA LEU A 75 -6.15 4.20 2.91
C LEU A 75 -7.49 3.48 2.73
N ASP A 76 -8.37 3.56 3.71
CA ASP A 76 -9.70 2.95 3.62
C ASP A 76 -10.53 3.58 2.50
N ALA A 77 -10.49 4.91 2.38
CA ALA A 77 -11.20 5.62 1.33
C ALA A 77 -10.67 5.22 -0.06
N ALA A 78 -9.37 5.09 -0.20
CA ALA A 78 -8.75 4.68 -1.46
C ALA A 78 -9.13 3.26 -1.84
N GLU A 79 -9.19 2.36 -0.86
CA GLU A 79 -9.62 0.98 -1.09
C GLU A 79 -11.07 0.93 -1.57
N ASP A 80 -11.95 1.69 -0.92
CA ASP A 80 -13.36 1.74 -1.32
C ASP A 80 -13.51 2.24 -2.75
N GLN A 81 -12.75 3.27 -3.13
CA GLN A 81 -12.77 3.79 -4.49
C GLN A 81 -12.26 2.76 -5.51
N ALA A 82 -11.20 2.02 -5.17
CA ALA A 82 -10.67 0.98 -6.04
C ALA A 82 -11.68 -0.15 -6.22
N LYS A 83 -12.40 -0.52 -5.17
CA LYS A 83 -13.46 -1.53 -5.22
C LYS A 83 -14.60 -1.08 -6.14
N GLU A 84 -15.06 0.15 -5.97
CA GLU A 84 -16.14 0.70 -6.80
C GLU A 84 -15.76 0.74 -8.27
N ALA A 85 -14.52 1.09 -8.57
CA ALA A 85 -14.01 1.17 -9.93
C ALA A 85 -13.61 -0.18 -10.52
N GLY A 86 -13.55 -1.24 -9.70
CA GLY A 86 -13.14 -2.56 -10.15
C GLY A 86 -11.69 -2.62 -10.58
N LEU A 87 -10.80 -1.91 -9.87
CA LEU A 87 -9.40 -1.83 -10.21
C LEU A 87 -8.59 -2.98 -9.61
N GLY A 88 -7.58 -3.45 -10.34
CA GLY A 88 -6.65 -4.47 -9.87
C GLY A 88 -7.38 -5.71 -9.36
N MET A 89 -7.09 -6.10 -8.11
CA MET A 89 -7.68 -7.30 -7.51
C MET A 89 -9.18 -7.21 -7.28
N TRP A 90 -9.78 -6.02 -7.40
CA TRP A 90 -11.23 -5.81 -7.24
C TRP A 90 -11.97 -5.94 -8.57
N GLY A 91 -11.24 -6.09 -9.67
CA GLY A 91 -11.81 -6.31 -10.99
C GLY A 91 -12.24 -7.76 -11.17
N ARG A 92 -13.07 -7.98 -12.17
CA ARG A 92 -13.57 -9.29 -12.50
C ARG A 92 -13.34 -9.61 -13.96
#